data_971f1d0805a4bedc8e6b9d40fcc897e0
#
_entry.id   971f1d0805a4bedc8e6b9d40fcc897e0
#
_cell.length_a   1.000
_cell.length_b   1.000
_cell.length_c   1.000
_cell.angle_alpha   90.00
_cell.angle_beta   90.00
_cell.angle_gamma   90.00
#
_symmetry.space_group_name_H-M   'P 1'
#
loop_
_entity.id
_entity.type
_entity.pdbx_description
1 polymer ?
#
loop_
_entity_poly.entity_id
_entity_poly.type
_entity_poly.pdbx_seq_one_letter_code
_entity_poly.pdbx_strand_id
1 'polypeptide(L)'
;MSAADVASTNGTTALSAANNLTLTSGKDMDIIGSKAQGEKITAKVGGNLNIETLQEKETYEEANHSTGFGVSWSVNQTKKKTTDANGDTKIETIRSLSKPTFSGSWNKGNIDSHYRSARDQAGFFAGSKGFDIYVEKNTDLMGGVIASNAAPDKNHLSTGTLSFSDLKNEADYSAKSIGATYHKYGNYNDMEKEDRDAIYNTKGLAPNLSMPVKGDASSTTKAAIAPGTIDIRENPTQDISALSRNTANSLNELGKIFDKAKIEEQQELAAVFGEEAFRLAHNLKDDGSGRKIAIHIAIGGIMSAITGAGFASGAVGAGLNEALIKNLKGLDPGTAQIVSGIIGVAAAKAIGGNAVAGASAAAIGTKWNYLAEGHTPVQIGISIKDGGLGHVGIVVKTDTGSYDSADYGRYGEDVEKSSSGFEAPTGHGTFITRWFYDPDEKYTFMINPEYIDPVKAVAAYNDQIKNNGYTQIPMEETANFFREVRLKDGNSEEVKEQNEHAKEINANTQYYRNYTSDYDLTEYNCATTTILPILQSISFEKLSPEAKSTFSQIMDNLYNPRALHNILIDDIVFFMGKGLFAKAAYGEVPSE
;
A
#
# COMPACT_ATOMS: atom_id res chain seq x y z
N MET A 1 -16.94 5.54 19.95
CA MET A 1 -16.03 6.63 19.63
C MET A 1 -16.18 7.68 20.71
N SER A 2 -15.12 8.07 21.35
CA SER A 2 -15.09 9.23 22.26
C SER A 2 -13.95 10.13 21.78
N ALA A 3 -14.22 11.40 21.60
CA ALA A 3 -13.23 12.42 21.28
C ALA A 3 -13.42 13.60 22.24
N ALA A 4 -12.33 14.15 22.73
CA ALA A 4 -12.28 15.37 23.49
C ALA A 4 -11.26 16.30 22.85
N ASP A 5 -11.73 17.52 22.59
CA ASP A 5 -10.88 18.62 22.14
C ASP A 5 -10.97 19.72 23.21
N VAL A 6 -9.85 20.03 23.81
CA VAL A 6 -9.73 21.05 24.84
C VAL A 6 -8.71 22.07 24.39
N ALA A 7 -9.16 23.27 24.10
CA ALA A 7 -8.32 24.40 23.77
C ALA A 7 -8.43 25.51 24.81
N SER A 8 -7.32 26.10 25.22
CA SER A 8 -7.25 27.31 25.99
C SER A 8 -6.54 28.40 25.18
N THR A 9 -7.27 29.44 24.83
CA THR A 9 -6.75 30.60 24.13
C THR A 9 -6.61 31.78 25.10
N ASN A 10 -5.46 32.46 25.05
CA ASN A 10 -5.20 33.62 25.88
C ASN A 10 -5.39 34.90 25.04
N GLY A 11 -6.36 35.72 25.42
CA GLY A 11 -6.52 37.04 24.82
C GLY A 11 -5.42 37.99 25.27
N THR A 12 -4.74 38.65 24.34
CA THR A 12 -3.71 39.66 24.66
C THR A 12 -4.38 41.00 24.90
N THR A 13 -4.19 41.61 26.06
CA THR A 13 -4.58 42.97 26.33
C THR A 13 -3.41 43.90 26.02
N ALA A 14 -3.65 44.97 25.28
CA ALA A 14 -2.62 45.97 24.97
C ALA A 14 -2.97 47.32 25.59
N LEU A 15 -2.05 47.86 26.37
CA LEU A 15 -2.06 49.27 26.79
C LEU A 15 -1.19 50.04 25.82
N SER A 16 -1.74 50.95 25.04
CA SER A 16 -1.02 51.67 24.00
C SER A 16 -1.12 53.17 24.14
N ALA A 17 -0.03 53.85 23.97
CA ALA A 17 0.04 55.30 23.89
C ALA A 17 0.76 55.75 22.59
N ALA A 18 0.25 56.70 21.87
CA ALA A 18 0.82 57.18 20.61
C ALA A 18 2.23 57.83 20.80
N ASN A 19 2.51 58.34 21.97
CA ASN A 19 3.79 59.00 22.28
C ASN A 19 4.44 58.39 23.53
N ASN A 20 4.22 58.98 24.70
CA ASN A 20 4.84 58.55 25.94
C ASN A 20 3.84 57.72 26.74
N LEU A 21 4.24 56.52 27.15
CA LEU A 21 3.53 55.69 28.12
C LEU A 21 4.26 55.79 29.45
N THR A 22 3.57 56.30 30.48
CA THR A 22 4.12 56.35 31.84
C THR A 22 3.30 55.43 32.73
N LEU A 23 3.99 54.50 33.40
CA LEU A 23 3.39 53.52 34.31
C LEU A 23 4.03 53.69 35.71
N THR A 24 3.21 53.77 36.73
CA THR A 24 3.68 53.89 38.10
C THR A 24 2.92 52.92 39.00
N SER A 25 3.64 52.11 39.76
CA SER A 25 3.10 51.26 40.84
C SER A 25 3.85 51.50 42.10
N GLY A 26 3.17 51.72 43.21
CA GLY A 26 3.78 51.80 44.53
C GLY A 26 4.11 50.43 45.14
N LYS A 27 3.70 49.34 44.50
CA LYS A 27 3.94 47.93 44.84
C LYS A 27 4.40 47.17 43.58
N ASP A 28 4.04 45.92 43.48
CA ASP A 28 4.37 45.09 42.32
C ASP A 28 3.59 45.52 41.07
N MET A 29 4.18 45.22 39.92
CA MET A 29 3.56 45.38 38.61
C MET A 29 3.65 44.08 37.85
N ASP A 30 2.48 43.56 37.45
CA ASP A 30 2.37 42.31 36.68
C ASP A 30 1.91 42.60 35.26
N ILE A 31 2.66 42.11 34.26
CA ILE A 31 2.37 42.18 32.83
C ILE A 31 2.27 40.73 32.33
N ILE A 32 1.10 40.13 32.54
CA ILE A 32 0.85 38.73 32.24
C ILE A 32 0.02 38.65 30.96
N GLY A 33 0.53 37.99 29.91
CA GLY A 33 -0.13 37.86 28.61
C GLY A 33 -0.50 39.21 27.97
N SER A 34 0.15 40.30 28.33
CA SER A 34 -0.24 41.66 28.00
C SER A 34 0.93 42.46 27.41
N LYS A 35 0.61 43.49 26.64
CA LYS A 35 1.61 44.37 26.01
C LYS A 35 1.40 45.83 26.46
N ALA A 36 2.49 46.49 26.82
CA ALA A 36 2.53 47.93 27.06
C ALA A 36 3.37 48.57 25.95
N GLN A 37 2.77 49.49 25.16
CA GLN A 37 3.36 50.03 23.94
C GLN A 37 3.37 51.57 23.97
N GLY A 38 4.47 52.18 23.52
CA GLY A 38 4.60 53.63 23.36
C GLY A 38 5.89 54.03 22.68
N GLU A 39 5.98 55.22 22.07
CA GLU A 39 7.24 55.72 21.51
C GLU A 39 8.36 55.82 22.57
N LYS A 40 7.99 56.29 23.78
CA LYS A 40 8.79 56.19 24.98
C LYS A 40 8.01 55.52 26.08
N ILE A 41 8.65 54.54 26.77
CA ILE A 41 8.06 53.91 27.94
C ILE A 41 8.86 54.33 29.17
N THR A 42 8.15 54.86 30.16
CA THR A 42 8.72 55.20 31.48
C THR A 42 7.94 54.39 32.52
N ALA A 43 8.65 53.51 33.27
CA ALA A 43 8.02 52.73 34.32
C ALA A 43 8.73 52.92 35.65
N LYS A 44 7.95 53.14 36.72
CA LYS A 44 8.44 53.20 38.11
C LYS A 44 7.68 52.20 38.94
N VAL A 45 8.35 51.16 39.45
CA VAL A 45 7.79 50.05 40.17
C VAL A 45 8.39 50.02 41.59
N GLY A 46 7.56 50.22 42.60
CA GLY A 46 8.00 50.22 44.01
C GLY A 46 8.13 48.83 44.65
N GLY A 47 7.83 47.77 43.91
CA GLY A 47 7.99 46.36 44.27
C GLY A 47 8.70 45.58 43.18
N ASN A 48 8.14 44.42 42.82
CA ASN A 48 8.61 43.55 41.75
C ASN A 48 7.94 43.92 40.42
N LEU A 49 8.64 43.71 39.33
CA LEU A 49 8.08 43.73 37.99
C LEU A 49 8.11 42.30 37.43
N ASN A 50 6.93 41.73 37.18
CA ASN A 50 6.80 40.41 36.59
C ASN A 50 6.27 40.55 35.18
N ILE A 51 6.97 39.97 34.21
CA ILE A 51 6.55 39.92 32.80
C ILE A 51 6.48 38.48 32.38
N GLU A 52 5.26 37.98 32.22
CA GLU A 52 5.00 36.57 31.91
C GLU A 52 4.26 36.45 30.58
N THR A 53 4.87 35.77 29.64
CA THR A 53 4.22 35.36 28.37
C THR A 53 3.38 34.11 28.60
N LEU A 54 2.11 34.18 28.21
CA LEU A 54 1.21 33.03 28.30
C LEU A 54 1.31 32.18 27.03
N GLN A 55 1.18 30.86 27.24
CA GLN A 55 1.11 29.92 26.13
C GLN A 55 -0.32 29.47 25.89
N GLU A 56 -0.76 29.47 24.63
CA GLU A 56 -1.95 28.74 24.20
C GLU A 56 -1.71 27.24 24.39
N LYS A 57 -2.74 26.53 24.83
CA LYS A 57 -2.70 25.09 25.01
C LYS A 57 -3.89 24.47 24.30
N GLU A 58 -3.64 23.37 23.62
CA GLU A 58 -4.67 22.58 22.96
C GLU A 58 -4.33 21.11 23.15
N THR A 59 -5.32 20.34 23.54
CA THR A 59 -5.19 18.90 23.68
C THR A 59 -6.35 18.24 22.93
N TYR A 60 -6.03 17.29 22.08
CA TYR A 60 -7.02 16.46 21.41
C TYR A 60 -6.78 15.02 21.79
N GLU A 61 -7.82 14.37 22.29
CA GLU A 61 -7.80 12.95 22.62
C GLU A 61 -9.00 12.27 21.97
N GLU A 62 -8.75 11.25 21.19
CA GLU A 62 -9.79 10.42 20.58
C GLU A 62 -9.50 8.96 20.87
N ALA A 63 -10.48 8.26 21.41
CA ALA A 63 -10.44 6.83 21.59
C ALA A 63 -11.58 6.17 20.81
N ASN A 64 -11.21 5.33 19.87
CA ASN A 64 -12.13 4.55 19.05
C ASN A 64 -12.11 3.11 19.51
N HIS A 65 -13.28 2.57 19.82
CA HIS A 65 -13.49 1.15 20.08
C HIS A 65 -14.68 0.67 19.28
N SER A 66 -14.48 -0.33 18.44
CA SER A 66 -15.57 -0.96 17.71
C SER A 66 -15.49 -2.48 17.83
N THR A 67 -16.65 -3.09 18.02
CA THR A 67 -16.82 -4.53 18.01
C THR A 67 -17.99 -4.85 17.11
N GLY A 68 -17.79 -5.74 16.14
CA GLY A 68 -18.81 -6.16 15.20
C GLY A 68 -18.99 -7.67 15.27
N PHE A 69 -20.22 -8.13 15.11
CA PHE A 69 -20.55 -9.53 14.87
C PHE A 69 -21.58 -9.59 13.75
N GLY A 70 -21.37 -10.47 12.80
CA GLY A 70 -22.26 -10.64 11.67
C GLY A 70 -22.48 -12.10 11.35
N VAL A 71 -23.69 -12.43 10.92
CA VAL A 71 -24.05 -13.70 10.32
C VAL A 71 -24.79 -13.39 9.04
N SER A 72 -24.34 -13.94 7.94
CA SER A 72 -24.97 -13.76 6.63
C SER A 72 -25.12 -15.11 5.93
N TRP A 73 -26.13 -15.21 5.10
CA TRP A 73 -26.36 -16.34 4.21
C TRP A 73 -27.01 -15.86 2.92
N SER A 74 -26.72 -16.55 1.84
CA SER A 74 -27.32 -16.29 0.53
C SER A 74 -28.48 -17.22 0.29
N VAL A 75 -29.45 -16.78 -0.51
CA VAL A 75 -30.53 -17.63 -1.00
C VAL A 75 -30.14 -18.12 -2.39
N ASN A 76 -29.75 -19.37 -2.47
CA ASN A 76 -29.47 -20.02 -3.75
C ASN A 76 -30.79 -20.38 -4.43
N GLN A 77 -30.89 -20.03 -5.72
CA GLN A 77 -32.06 -20.42 -6.54
C GLN A 77 -31.57 -21.39 -7.61
N THR A 78 -32.01 -22.63 -7.50
CA THR A 78 -31.75 -23.65 -8.51
C THR A 78 -33.04 -23.94 -9.28
N LYS A 79 -33.02 -23.82 -10.60
CA LYS A 79 -34.14 -24.18 -11.46
C LYS A 79 -34.04 -25.67 -11.78
N LYS A 80 -34.95 -26.47 -11.23
CA LYS A 80 -35.08 -27.88 -11.55
C LYS A 80 -36.12 -28.06 -12.66
N LYS A 81 -35.66 -28.56 -13.79
CA LYS A 81 -36.52 -28.90 -14.92
C LYS A 81 -36.91 -30.39 -14.80
N THR A 82 -38.19 -30.68 -14.69
CA THR A 82 -38.70 -32.04 -14.64
C THR A 82 -39.61 -32.25 -15.86
N THR A 83 -39.34 -33.27 -16.67
CA THR A 83 -40.17 -33.63 -17.81
C THR A 83 -40.94 -34.89 -17.44
N ASP A 84 -42.25 -34.88 -17.58
CA ASP A 84 -43.09 -36.03 -17.30
C ASP A 84 -43.09 -37.07 -18.45
N ALA A 85 -43.76 -38.20 -18.24
CA ALA A 85 -43.81 -39.27 -19.23
C ALA A 85 -44.55 -38.87 -20.53
N ASN A 86 -45.26 -37.76 -20.55
CA ASN A 86 -45.99 -37.21 -21.69
C ASN A 86 -45.19 -36.17 -22.46
N GLY A 87 -43.95 -35.84 -21.99
CA GLY A 87 -43.08 -34.82 -22.61
C GLY A 87 -43.31 -33.40 -22.10
N ASP A 88 -44.22 -33.19 -21.15
CA ASP A 88 -44.49 -31.88 -20.57
C ASP A 88 -43.39 -31.49 -19.57
N THR A 89 -42.85 -30.31 -19.77
CA THR A 89 -41.75 -29.82 -18.98
C THR A 89 -42.21 -28.81 -17.93
N LYS A 90 -41.96 -29.12 -16.66
CA LYS A 90 -42.19 -28.23 -15.52
C LYS A 90 -40.86 -27.71 -14.99
N ILE A 91 -40.72 -26.39 -14.88
CA ILE A 91 -39.57 -25.76 -14.24
C ILE A 91 -39.96 -25.37 -12.82
N GLU A 92 -39.33 -25.98 -11.86
CA GLU A 92 -39.52 -25.68 -10.45
C GLU A 92 -38.29 -24.92 -9.93
N THR A 93 -38.51 -23.76 -9.31
CA THR A 93 -37.44 -23.00 -8.68
C THR A 93 -37.32 -23.46 -7.24
N ILE A 94 -36.25 -24.18 -6.96
CA ILE A 94 -35.89 -24.60 -5.60
C ILE A 94 -35.02 -23.49 -4.99
N ARG A 95 -35.48 -23.00 -3.84
CA ARG A 95 -34.71 -22.03 -3.04
C ARG A 95 -34.08 -22.75 -1.86
N SER A 96 -32.79 -22.63 -1.70
CA SER A 96 -32.04 -23.14 -0.56
C SER A 96 -31.21 -22.05 0.07
N LEU A 97 -31.04 -22.09 1.38
CA LEU A 97 -30.11 -21.22 2.06
C LEU A 97 -28.68 -21.77 1.95
N SER A 98 -27.72 -20.91 1.67
CA SER A 98 -26.29 -21.27 1.78
C SER A 98 -25.94 -21.61 3.24
N LYS A 99 -24.82 -22.27 3.46
CA LYS A 99 -24.24 -22.35 4.80
C LYS A 99 -23.93 -20.93 5.30
N PRO A 100 -24.14 -20.62 6.60
CA PRO A 100 -23.94 -19.27 7.10
C PRO A 100 -22.46 -18.87 7.13
N THR A 101 -22.20 -17.64 6.75
CA THR A 101 -20.92 -16.97 6.96
C THR A 101 -20.98 -16.20 8.26
N PHE A 102 -19.99 -16.42 9.12
CA PHE A 102 -19.81 -15.72 10.38
C PHE A 102 -18.69 -14.71 10.23
N SER A 103 -18.91 -13.50 10.72
CA SER A 103 -17.87 -12.47 10.80
C SER A 103 -17.82 -11.89 12.20
N GLY A 104 -16.62 -11.55 12.63
CA GLY A 104 -16.37 -10.82 13.86
C GLY A 104 -15.29 -9.78 13.63
N SER A 105 -15.40 -8.64 14.28
CA SER A 105 -14.36 -7.61 14.23
C SER A 105 -14.21 -6.96 15.61
N TRP A 106 -12.99 -6.62 15.92
CA TRP A 106 -12.63 -5.81 17.07
C TRP A 106 -11.54 -4.83 16.64
N ASN A 107 -11.73 -3.54 16.94
CA ASN A 107 -10.74 -2.50 16.65
C ASN A 107 -10.65 -1.55 17.85
N LYS A 108 -9.45 -1.09 18.12
CA LYS A 108 -9.14 -0.04 19.08
C LYS A 108 -8.15 0.93 18.46
N GLY A 109 -8.56 2.20 18.37
CA GLY A 109 -7.74 3.29 17.88
C GLY A 109 -7.62 4.40 18.92
N ASN A 110 -6.49 5.06 18.95
CA ASN A 110 -6.25 6.26 19.74
C ASN A 110 -5.58 7.31 18.86
N ILE A 111 -6.04 8.56 19.01
CA ILE A 111 -5.38 9.75 18.48
C ILE A 111 -5.17 10.68 19.67
N ASP A 112 -3.94 11.07 19.91
CA ASP A 112 -3.54 11.98 20.97
C ASP A 112 -2.74 13.13 20.35
N SER A 113 -3.04 14.37 20.75
CA SER A 113 -2.27 15.55 20.35
C SER A 113 -2.17 16.55 21.48
N HIS A 114 -1.00 17.08 21.67
CA HIS A 114 -0.71 18.14 22.62
C HIS A 114 -0.03 19.30 21.90
N TYR A 115 -0.51 20.48 22.15
CA TYR A 115 0.06 21.73 21.64
C TYR A 115 0.17 22.74 22.77
N ARG A 116 1.33 23.37 22.87
CA ARG A 116 1.63 24.46 23.78
C ARG A 116 2.58 25.43 23.15
N SER A 117 2.14 26.67 22.89
CA SER A 117 3.01 27.68 22.28
C SER A 117 2.61 29.10 22.69
N ALA A 118 3.62 29.94 22.91
CA ALA A 118 3.42 31.36 22.99
C ALA A 118 3.07 31.90 21.59
N ARG A 119 1.94 32.59 21.46
CA ARG A 119 1.50 33.23 20.23
C ARG A 119 1.84 34.71 20.21
N ASP A 120 1.69 35.35 21.36
CA ASP A 120 2.03 36.75 21.60
C ASP A 120 2.95 36.85 22.82
N GLN A 121 3.99 37.64 22.69
CA GLN A 121 4.93 37.84 23.79
C GLN A 121 4.47 39.01 24.67
N ALA A 122 4.42 38.78 25.99
CA ALA A 122 4.10 39.80 26.96
C ALA A 122 5.31 40.73 27.20
N GLY A 123 5.07 41.99 27.43
CA GLY A 123 6.12 42.91 27.80
C GLY A 123 5.94 44.35 27.43
N PHE A 124 7.06 45.07 27.51
CA PHE A 124 7.18 46.47 27.08
C PHE A 124 7.68 46.53 25.63
N PHE A 125 7.04 47.37 24.82
CA PHE A 125 7.39 47.60 23.42
C PHE A 125 7.58 49.10 23.19
N ALA A 126 8.81 49.58 23.36
CA ALA A 126 9.15 50.95 23.13
C ALA A 126 9.48 51.23 21.66
N GLY A 127 9.08 52.37 21.15
CA GLY A 127 9.44 52.87 19.83
C GLY A 127 10.82 53.52 19.79
N SER A 128 10.95 54.54 18.93
CA SER A 128 12.24 55.21 18.64
C SER A 128 12.82 56.02 19.79
N LYS A 129 12.03 56.29 20.85
CA LYS A 129 12.46 57.06 22.02
C LYS A 129 12.89 56.19 23.18
N GLY A 130 12.82 54.84 23.06
CA GLY A 130 13.35 53.90 24.03
C GLY A 130 12.55 53.78 25.32
N PHE A 131 13.17 53.17 26.32
CA PHE A 131 12.57 52.96 27.63
C PHE A 131 13.48 53.43 28.79
N ASP A 132 12.84 53.81 29.88
CA ASP A 132 13.46 54.12 31.16
C ASP A 132 12.63 53.47 32.27
N ILE A 133 13.12 52.36 32.80
CA ILE A 133 12.40 51.47 33.72
C ILE A 133 13.17 51.37 35.02
N TYR A 134 12.54 51.80 36.10
CA TYR A 134 13.06 51.64 37.45
C TYR A 134 12.20 50.66 38.26
N VAL A 135 12.84 49.61 38.80
CA VAL A 135 12.20 48.60 39.62
C VAL A 135 12.92 48.51 40.94
N GLU A 136 12.22 48.78 42.05
CA GLU A 136 12.83 48.80 43.37
C GLU A 136 13.42 47.43 43.78
N LYS A 137 12.67 46.33 43.49
CA LYS A 137 13.08 44.97 43.86
C LYS A 137 13.49 44.16 42.62
N ASN A 138 12.83 43.07 42.35
CA ASN A 138 13.18 42.14 41.29
C ASN A 138 12.43 42.45 39.97
N THR A 139 13.12 42.31 38.87
CA THR A 139 12.53 42.15 37.55
C THR A 139 12.59 40.68 37.17
N ASP A 140 11.43 40.05 36.92
CA ASP A 140 11.32 38.66 36.47
C ASP A 140 10.72 38.59 35.06
N LEU A 141 11.39 37.87 34.15
CA LEU A 141 10.98 37.68 32.76
C LEU A 141 10.77 36.19 32.51
N MET A 142 9.53 35.74 32.46
CA MET A 142 9.18 34.37 32.03
C MET A 142 8.76 34.40 30.58
N GLY A 143 9.68 34.19 29.64
CA GLY A 143 9.44 34.38 28.22
C GLY A 143 9.03 35.82 27.85
N GLY A 144 9.18 36.75 28.80
CA GLY A 144 8.77 38.14 28.66
C GLY A 144 9.80 38.97 27.89
N VAL A 145 9.35 40.12 27.37
CA VAL A 145 10.23 40.98 26.57
C VAL A 145 10.16 42.45 26.99
N ILE A 146 11.36 43.11 27.02
CA ILE A 146 11.48 44.57 27.06
C ILE A 146 12.12 44.98 25.73
N ALA A 147 11.28 45.26 24.73
CA ALA A 147 11.68 45.57 23.36
C ALA A 147 11.80 47.10 23.14
N SER A 148 12.67 47.46 22.23
CA SER A 148 12.83 48.87 21.82
C SER A 148 13.37 48.94 20.38
N ASN A 149 12.87 49.93 19.63
CA ASN A 149 13.41 50.31 18.32
C ASN A 149 14.41 51.46 18.40
N ALA A 150 14.72 51.93 19.61
CA ALA A 150 15.65 53.02 19.83
C ALA A 150 17.13 52.57 19.84
N ALA A 151 18.04 53.51 19.68
CA ALA A 151 19.44 53.26 19.91
C ALA A 151 19.71 52.88 21.38
N PRO A 152 20.73 52.05 21.65
CA PRO A 152 20.99 51.49 23.00
C PRO A 152 21.12 52.52 24.12
N ASP A 153 21.64 53.70 23.84
CA ASP A 153 21.80 54.80 24.81
C ASP A 153 20.47 55.36 25.34
N LYS A 154 19.36 55.07 24.68
CA LYS A 154 18.00 55.48 25.08
C LYS A 154 17.24 54.41 25.89
N ASN A 155 17.87 53.27 26.12
CA ASN A 155 17.27 52.12 26.80
C ASN A 155 17.97 51.95 28.15
N HIS A 156 17.20 52.10 29.22
CA HIS A 156 17.72 51.95 30.57
C HIS A 156 16.76 51.15 31.46
N LEU A 157 17.28 50.09 32.06
CA LEU A 157 16.60 49.32 33.10
C LEU A 157 17.46 49.37 34.35
N SER A 158 16.93 49.91 35.47
CA SER A 158 17.51 49.78 36.79
C SER A 158 16.63 48.95 37.66
N THR A 159 17.12 47.83 38.21
CA THR A 159 16.38 46.86 39.02
C THR A 159 17.22 46.42 40.21
N GLY A 160 16.56 46.04 41.34
CA GLY A 160 17.25 45.45 42.46
C GLY A 160 17.96 44.16 42.07
N THR A 161 17.22 43.19 41.66
CA THR A 161 17.68 41.90 41.09
C THR A 161 17.03 41.62 39.75
N LEU A 162 17.60 40.70 38.94
CA LEU A 162 17.04 40.29 37.67
C LEU A 162 17.00 38.77 37.57
N SER A 163 15.80 38.23 37.35
CA SER A 163 15.58 36.83 37.00
C SER A 163 14.93 36.71 35.63
N PHE A 164 15.25 35.62 34.92
CA PHE A 164 14.66 35.36 33.61
C PHE A 164 14.67 33.88 33.28
N SER A 165 13.68 33.45 32.55
CA SER A 165 13.52 32.07 32.03
C SER A 165 12.86 32.10 30.66
N ASP A 166 13.31 31.20 29.82
CA ASP A 166 12.70 30.96 28.51
C ASP A 166 11.46 30.01 28.65
N LEU A 167 10.54 30.10 27.69
CA LEU A 167 9.40 29.20 27.60
C LEU A 167 9.60 28.20 26.47
N LYS A 168 9.48 26.92 26.77
CA LYS A 168 9.51 25.86 25.78
C LYS A 168 8.14 25.73 25.13
N ASN A 169 8.08 25.87 23.81
CA ASN A 169 6.93 25.58 22.99
C ASN A 169 7.05 24.15 22.46
N GLU A 170 5.96 23.40 22.52
CA GLU A 170 5.93 22.00 22.14
C GLU A 170 4.63 21.69 21.38
N ALA A 171 4.75 20.86 20.35
CA ALA A 171 3.63 20.27 19.65
C ALA A 171 3.98 18.82 19.36
N ASP A 172 3.09 17.92 19.68
CA ASP A 172 3.23 16.51 19.36
C ASP A 172 1.87 15.90 19.06
N TYR A 173 1.87 14.87 18.24
CA TYR A 173 0.71 14.04 18.02
C TYR A 173 1.10 12.60 17.73
N SER A 174 0.18 11.68 18.05
CA SER A 174 0.29 10.29 17.67
C SER A 174 -1.09 9.69 17.35
N ALA A 175 -1.14 8.87 16.32
CA ALA A 175 -2.32 8.10 15.96
C ALA A 175 -1.92 6.63 15.71
N LYS A 176 -2.69 5.71 16.27
CA LYS A 176 -2.49 4.27 16.09
C LYS A 176 -3.81 3.53 16.17
N SER A 177 -3.93 2.46 15.41
CA SER A 177 -5.07 1.55 15.50
C SER A 177 -4.59 0.11 15.44
N ILE A 178 -5.17 -0.71 16.29
CA ILE A 178 -4.96 -2.15 16.32
C ILE A 178 -6.31 -2.84 16.39
N GLY A 179 -6.41 -4.01 15.75
CA GLY A 179 -7.64 -4.78 15.78
C GLY A 179 -7.42 -6.19 15.29
N ALA A 180 -8.51 -6.91 15.19
CA ALA A 180 -8.57 -8.23 14.60
C ALA A 180 -9.92 -8.42 13.92
N THR A 181 -9.92 -9.17 12.84
CA THR A 181 -11.12 -9.63 12.14
C THR A 181 -11.14 -11.15 12.12
N TYR A 182 -12.32 -11.71 12.19
CA TYR A 182 -12.53 -13.14 12.03
C TYR A 182 -13.62 -13.39 11.00
N HIS A 183 -13.33 -14.23 10.02
CA HIS A 183 -14.30 -14.64 9.02
C HIS A 183 -14.30 -16.16 8.86
N LYS A 184 -15.50 -16.77 8.96
CA LYS A 184 -15.75 -18.16 8.63
C LYS A 184 -16.80 -18.21 7.54
N TYR A 185 -16.36 -18.37 6.32
CA TYR A 185 -17.22 -18.45 5.14
C TYR A 185 -17.89 -19.82 5.08
N GLY A 186 -19.22 -19.85 5.12
CA GLY A 186 -19.97 -21.10 5.17
C GLY A 186 -19.92 -21.93 3.90
N ASN A 187 -19.79 -21.25 2.75
CA ASN A 187 -19.72 -21.84 1.41
C ASN A 187 -18.34 -21.63 0.75
N TYR A 188 -17.28 -21.46 1.53
CA TYR A 188 -15.94 -21.18 1.00
C TYR A 188 -15.50 -22.15 -0.10
N ASN A 189 -15.71 -23.45 0.11
CA ASN A 189 -15.35 -24.48 -0.86
C ASN A 189 -16.30 -24.56 -2.07
N ASP A 190 -17.49 -23.95 -1.95
CA ASP A 190 -18.52 -23.92 -2.99
C ASP A 190 -18.48 -22.59 -3.78
N MET A 191 -17.55 -21.67 -3.46
CA MET A 191 -17.33 -20.41 -4.15
C MET A 191 -16.49 -20.60 -5.40
N GLU A 192 -16.71 -19.74 -6.39
CA GLU A 192 -15.81 -19.59 -7.53
C GLU A 192 -14.39 -19.26 -7.03
N LYS A 193 -13.37 -19.67 -7.78
CA LYS A 193 -11.97 -19.51 -7.37
C LYS A 193 -11.61 -18.05 -7.12
N GLU A 194 -12.03 -17.14 -7.99
CA GLU A 194 -11.77 -15.70 -7.89
C GLU A 194 -12.33 -15.13 -6.58
N ASP A 195 -13.56 -15.52 -6.22
CA ASP A 195 -14.17 -15.13 -4.96
C ASP A 195 -13.42 -15.71 -3.75
N ARG A 196 -12.95 -16.96 -3.87
CA ARG A 196 -12.13 -17.59 -2.83
C ARG A 196 -10.80 -16.88 -2.65
N ASP A 197 -10.11 -16.56 -3.74
CA ASP A 197 -8.82 -15.88 -3.71
C ASP A 197 -8.96 -14.47 -3.15
N ALA A 198 -10.01 -13.74 -3.53
CA ALA A 198 -10.30 -12.41 -3.01
C ALA A 198 -10.48 -12.38 -1.48
N ILE A 199 -11.04 -13.43 -0.89
CA ILE A 199 -11.29 -13.52 0.55
C ILE A 199 -10.29 -14.41 1.31
N TYR A 200 -9.37 -15.07 0.62
CA TYR A 200 -8.44 -16.04 1.21
C TYR A 200 -7.69 -15.48 2.41
N ASN A 201 -7.16 -14.27 2.29
CA ASN A 201 -6.38 -13.62 3.36
C ASN A 201 -7.23 -13.02 4.47
N THR A 202 -8.55 -13.02 4.32
CA THR A 202 -9.48 -12.58 5.35
C THR A 202 -10.12 -13.73 6.11
N LYS A 203 -9.88 -14.98 5.65
CA LYS A 203 -10.39 -16.20 6.28
C LYS A 203 -9.68 -16.47 7.60
N GLY A 204 -10.44 -16.85 8.63
CA GLY A 204 -9.91 -17.10 9.96
C GLY A 204 -9.74 -15.81 10.75
N LEU A 205 -8.85 -15.84 11.73
CA LEU A 205 -8.51 -14.68 12.57
C LEU A 205 -7.35 -13.93 11.93
N ALA A 206 -7.59 -12.72 11.45
CA ALA A 206 -6.57 -11.86 10.85
C ALA A 206 -6.37 -10.57 11.66
N PRO A 207 -5.13 -10.07 11.80
CA PRO A 207 -4.88 -8.78 12.44
C PRO A 207 -5.35 -7.64 11.53
N ASN A 208 -5.85 -6.58 12.15
CA ASN A 208 -6.16 -5.32 11.51
C ASN A 208 -5.27 -4.24 12.13
N LEU A 209 -4.16 -3.94 11.48
CA LEU A 209 -3.13 -3.03 11.98
C LEU A 209 -3.00 -1.85 11.04
N SER A 210 -3.17 -0.62 11.55
CA SER A 210 -2.82 0.57 10.79
C SER A 210 -1.36 0.97 11.05
N MET A 211 -0.74 1.62 10.07
CA MET A 211 0.55 2.26 10.28
C MET A 211 0.38 3.40 11.30
N PRO A 212 1.20 3.47 12.35
CA PRO A 212 1.13 4.56 13.30
C PRO A 212 1.62 5.86 12.66
N VAL A 213 0.89 6.94 12.86
CA VAL A 213 1.29 8.29 12.44
C VAL A 213 1.71 9.09 13.67
N LYS A 214 2.81 9.80 13.59
CA LYS A 214 3.28 10.68 14.66
C LYS A 214 4.04 11.87 14.10
N GLY A 215 4.04 12.95 14.87
CA GLY A 215 4.87 14.12 14.60
C GLY A 215 5.16 14.87 15.88
N ASP A 216 6.27 15.53 15.91
CA ASP A 216 6.69 16.41 16.99
C ASP A 216 7.42 17.65 16.46
N ALA A 217 7.28 18.75 17.15
CA ALA A 217 7.99 19.98 16.88
C ALA A 217 8.19 20.76 18.19
N SER A 218 9.22 21.54 18.26
CA SER A 218 9.50 22.41 19.40
C SER A 218 10.17 23.70 18.99
N SER A 219 9.95 24.74 19.77
CA SER A 219 10.64 26.01 19.69
C SER A 219 10.84 26.60 21.08
N THR A 220 11.51 27.74 21.19
CA THR A 220 11.72 28.39 22.50
C THR A 220 11.41 29.87 22.37
N THR A 221 10.43 30.35 23.15
CA THR A 221 10.19 31.78 23.36
C THR A 221 11.19 32.27 24.40
N LYS A 222 12.07 33.17 24.00
CA LYS A 222 13.17 33.65 24.86
C LYS A 222 12.73 34.83 25.67
N ALA A 223 13.14 34.85 26.94
CA ALA A 223 13.22 36.09 27.71
C ALA A 223 14.23 37.04 27.05
N ALA A 224 13.84 38.29 26.81
CA ALA A 224 14.71 39.21 26.08
C ALA A 224 14.58 40.67 26.54
N ILE A 225 15.72 41.35 26.56
CA ILE A 225 15.78 42.82 26.78
C ILE A 225 16.56 43.46 25.63
N ALA A 226 16.04 44.49 24.99
CA ALA A 226 16.69 45.20 23.91
C ALA A 226 18.09 45.73 24.37
N PRO A 227 19.04 45.94 23.42
CA PRO A 227 20.32 46.56 23.73
C PRO A 227 20.16 47.89 24.48
N GLY A 228 20.92 48.07 25.53
CA GLY A 228 20.88 49.22 26.41
C GLY A 228 21.56 48.92 27.75
N THR A 229 21.51 49.88 28.70
CA THR A 229 22.06 49.75 30.03
C THR A 229 21.09 48.92 30.91
N ILE A 230 21.61 47.89 31.55
CA ILE A 230 20.95 47.12 32.62
C ILE A 230 21.78 47.32 33.89
N ASP A 231 21.19 48.01 34.85
CA ASP A 231 21.79 48.25 36.17
C ASP A 231 21.10 47.35 37.19
N ILE A 232 21.83 46.33 37.68
CA ILE A 232 21.34 45.39 38.68
C ILE A 232 21.96 45.80 40.04
N ARG A 233 21.24 46.61 40.77
CA ARG A 233 21.78 47.30 41.94
C ARG A 233 22.26 46.42 43.09
N GLU A 234 21.61 45.27 43.33
CA GLU A 234 21.94 44.34 44.39
C GLU A 234 22.98 43.29 43.98
N ASN A 235 23.16 43.08 42.65
CA ASN A 235 24.16 42.17 42.08
C ASN A 235 24.76 42.72 40.81
N PRO A 236 25.61 43.78 40.85
CA PRO A 236 26.13 44.42 39.66
C PRO A 236 27.03 43.54 38.76
N THR A 237 27.45 42.38 39.27
CA THR A 237 28.32 41.43 38.56
C THR A 237 27.54 40.18 38.06
N GLN A 238 26.23 40.22 38.14
CA GLN A 238 25.42 39.11 37.68
C GLN A 238 25.71 38.79 36.20
N ASP A 239 25.96 37.52 35.92
CA ASP A 239 26.08 37.04 34.54
C ASP A 239 24.69 36.99 33.88
N ILE A 240 24.52 37.82 32.87
CA ILE A 240 23.31 37.89 32.04
C ILE A 240 23.58 37.47 30.58
N SER A 241 24.67 36.76 30.33
CA SER A 241 25.05 36.31 28.98
C SER A 241 23.98 35.39 28.35
N ALA A 242 23.24 34.68 29.15
CA ALA A 242 22.12 33.82 28.69
C ALA A 242 20.84 34.62 28.33
N LEU A 243 20.72 35.90 28.76
CA LEU A 243 19.58 36.74 28.41
C LEU A 243 19.67 37.20 26.95
N SER A 244 18.61 36.95 26.17
CA SER A 244 18.57 37.39 24.78
C SER A 244 18.57 38.91 24.68
N ARG A 245 19.46 39.45 23.81
CA ARG A 245 19.46 40.86 23.44
C ARG A 245 18.78 41.11 22.10
N ASN A 246 18.30 40.06 21.42
CA ASN A 246 17.54 40.12 20.18
C ASN A 246 16.06 39.97 20.47
N THR A 247 15.38 41.09 20.67
CA THR A 247 13.94 41.12 20.97
C THR A 247 13.07 40.92 19.74
N ALA A 248 13.59 41.10 18.51
CA ALA A 248 12.84 40.90 17.28
C ALA A 248 12.58 39.38 16.98
N ASN A 249 13.48 38.51 17.44
CA ASN A 249 13.42 37.08 17.24
C ASN A 249 13.30 36.31 18.57
N SER A 250 12.60 36.88 19.57
CA SER A 250 12.45 36.25 20.89
C SER A 250 11.18 35.39 21.00
N LEU A 251 10.12 35.68 20.25
CA LEU A 251 8.84 34.97 20.34
C LEU A 251 8.93 33.49 19.91
N ASN A 252 9.49 33.23 18.70
CA ASN A 252 9.60 31.88 18.13
C ASN A 252 8.32 31.05 18.29
N GLU A 253 7.20 31.61 17.84
CA GLU A 253 5.91 30.91 17.84
C GLU A 253 6.05 29.55 17.15
N LEU A 254 5.41 28.53 17.71
CA LEU A 254 5.29 27.22 17.11
C LEU A 254 3.92 27.08 16.46
N GLY A 255 3.89 26.75 15.17
CA GLY A 255 2.63 26.44 14.48
C GLY A 255 2.02 25.11 14.95
N LYS A 256 0.70 25.01 14.84
CA LYS A 256 0.00 23.74 15.07
C LYS A 256 0.37 22.75 13.96
N ILE A 257 0.80 21.56 14.37
CA ILE A 257 1.20 20.48 13.45
C ILE A 257 0.16 19.36 13.36
N PHE A 258 -0.81 19.34 14.28
CA PHE A 258 -1.88 18.34 14.30
C PHE A 258 -2.96 18.71 13.27
N ASP A 259 -3.28 17.75 12.40
CA ASP A 259 -4.39 17.79 11.46
C ASP A 259 -4.91 16.36 11.28
N LYS A 260 -6.12 16.12 11.79
CA LYS A 260 -6.73 14.79 11.77
C LYS A 260 -6.91 14.26 10.34
N ALA A 261 -7.38 15.11 9.41
CA ALA A 261 -7.61 14.70 8.03
C ALA A 261 -6.29 14.28 7.36
N LYS A 262 -5.23 15.06 7.58
CA LYS A 262 -3.89 14.73 7.08
C LYS A 262 -3.34 13.44 7.67
N ILE A 263 -3.62 13.14 8.94
CA ILE A 263 -3.22 11.89 9.57
C ILE A 263 -3.92 10.70 8.91
N GLU A 264 -5.24 10.83 8.68
CA GLU A 264 -6.04 9.79 8.00
C GLU A 264 -5.53 9.57 6.56
N GLU A 265 -5.25 10.64 5.82
CA GLU A 265 -4.64 10.57 4.48
C GLU A 265 -3.26 9.89 4.49
N GLN A 266 -2.41 10.19 5.48
CA GLN A 266 -1.10 9.53 5.61
C GLN A 266 -1.22 8.03 5.91
N GLN A 267 -2.18 7.64 6.74
CA GLN A 267 -2.45 6.24 7.04
C GLN A 267 -2.97 5.49 5.81
N GLU A 268 -3.90 6.10 5.06
CA GLU A 268 -4.42 5.55 3.82
C GLU A 268 -3.33 5.44 2.75
N LEU A 269 -2.54 6.50 2.54
CA LEU A 269 -1.43 6.49 1.59
C LEU A 269 -0.42 5.39 1.92
N ALA A 270 -0.04 5.23 3.19
CA ALA A 270 0.88 4.18 3.60
C ALA A 270 0.29 2.78 3.38
N ALA A 271 -1.02 2.61 3.61
CA ALA A 271 -1.71 1.34 3.40
C ALA A 271 -1.78 0.99 1.91
N VAL A 272 -2.24 1.89 1.05
CA VAL A 272 -2.34 1.71 -0.41
C VAL A 272 -0.96 1.49 -1.03
N PHE A 273 0.04 2.30 -0.65
CA PHE A 273 1.42 2.11 -1.10
C PHE A 273 1.95 0.74 -0.70
N GLY A 274 1.74 0.33 0.55
CA GLY A 274 2.21 -0.98 1.04
C GLY A 274 1.53 -2.14 0.31
N GLU A 275 0.23 -2.06 0.10
CA GLU A 275 -0.55 -3.05 -0.66
C GLU A 275 0.02 -3.23 -2.06
N GLU A 276 0.10 -2.16 -2.84
CA GLU A 276 0.57 -2.22 -4.22
C GLU A 276 2.06 -2.58 -4.34
N ALA A 277 2.90 -1.99 -3.48
CA ALA A 277 4.33 -2.24 -3.52
C ALA A 277 4.69 -3.68 -3.12
N PHE A 278 4.06 -4.25 -2.08
CA PHE A 278 4.28 -5.65 -1.71
C PHE A 278 3.71 -6.60 -2.76
N ARG A 279 2.56 -6.28 -3.38
CA ARG A 279 2.00 -7.06 -4.48
C ARG A 279 2.94 -7.11 -5.68
N LEU A 280 3.58 -6.00 -6.03
CA LEU A 280 4.61 -5.96 -7.08
C LEU A 280 5.89 -6.70 -6.66
N ALA A 281 6.34 -6.50 -5.43
CA ALA A 281 7.53 -7.16 -4.89
C ALA A 281 7.36 -8.69 -4.77
N HIS A 282 6.13 -9.14 -4.57
CA HIS A 282 5.81 -10.57 -4.52
C HIS A 282 6.24 -11.30 -5.80
N ASN A 283 5.99 -10.69 -6.98
CA ASN A 283 6.33 -11.26 -8.29
C ASN A 283 7.85 -11.30 -8.56
N LEU A 284 8.68 -10.78 -7.67
CA LEU A 284 10.12 -10.85 -7.81
C LEU A 284 10.63 -12.23 -7.39
N LYS A 285 11.44 -12.82 -8.24
CA LYS A 285 12.08 -14.09 -7.96
C LYS A 285 13.02 -13.97 -6.75
N ASP A 286 12.87 -14.89 -5.80
CA ASP A 286 13.87 -15.09 -4.76
C ASP A 286 15.02 -15.93 -5.34
N ASP A 287 16.02 -15.24 -5.88
CA ASP A 287 17.21 -15.84 -6.49
C ASP A 287 18.34 -16.13 -5.48
N GLY A 288 18.04 -15.98 -4.18
CA GLY A 288 19.01 -16.11 -3.10
C GLY A 288 19.99 -14.94 -2.97
N SER A 289 19.91 -13.94 -3.84
CA SER A 289 20.81 -12.76 -3.79
C SER A 289 20.45 -11.76 -2.68
N GLY A 290 19.34 -11.96 -1.99
CA GLY A 290 18.82 -11.02 -1.00
C GLY A 290 18.12 -9.79 -1.59
N ARG A 291 17.97 -9.68 -2.91
CA ARG A 291 17.32 -8.53 -3.58
C ARG A 291 15.85 -8.38 -3.16
N LYS A 292 15.11 -9.49 -3.05
CA LYS A 292 13.72 -9.48 -2.61
C LYS A 292 13.61 -8.95 -1.18
N ILE A 293 14.47 -9.42 -0.27
CA ILE A 293 14.57 -8.92 1.11
C ILE A 293 14.85 -7.41 1.11
N ALA A 294 15.81 -6.94 0.30
CA ALA A 294 16.15 -5.51 0.22
C ALA A 294 14.97 -4.64 -0.25
N ILE A 295 14.17 -5.14 -1.19
CA ILE A 295 12.96 -4.45 -1.67
C ILE A 295 11.89 -4.41 -0.57
N HIS A 296 11.65 -5.50 0.14
CA HIS A 296 10.73 -5.51 1.28
C HIS A 296 11.17 -4.56 2.41
N ILE A 297 12.48 -4.49 2.68
CA ILE A 297 13.08 -3.49 3.58
C ILE A 297 12.71 -2.08 3.13
N ALA A 298 12.90 -1.77 1.84
CA ALA A 298 12.61 -0.45 1.30
C ALA A 298 11.12 -0.11 1.39
N ILE A 299 10.23 -1.03 1.03
CA ILE A 299 8.77 -0.83 1.10
C ILE A 299 8.34 -0.54 2.53
N GLY A 300 8.70 -1.40 3.48
CA GLY A 300 8.36 -1.21 4.90
C GLY A 300 8.93 0.09 5.48
N GLY A 301 10.15 0.45 5.07
CA GLY A 301 10.78 1.70 5.46
C GLY A 301 10.04 2.92 4.92
N ILE A 302 9.65 2.93 3.65
CA ILE A 302 8.89 4.02 3.03
C ILE A 302 7.52 4.16 3.69
N MET A 303 6.78 3.07 3.92
CA MET A 303 5.50 3.10 4.63
C MET A 303 5.64 3.78 6.01
N SER A 304 6.67 3.39 6.75
CA SER A 304 6.96 3.95 8.08
C SER A 304 7.42 5.41 8.02
N ALA A 305 8.09 5.82 6.94
CA ALA A 305 8.50 7.20 6.71
C ALA A 305 7.30 8.11 6.34
N ILE A 306 6.38 7.64 5.51
CA ILE A 306 5.13 8.35 5.15
C ILE A 306 4.37 8.76 6.41
N THR A 307 4.34 7.90 7.41
CA THR A 307 3.60 8.12 8.65
C THR A 307 4.42 8.76 9.79
N GLY A 308 5.67 9.14 9.53
CA GLY A 308 6.55 9.75 10.53
C GLY A 308 7.03 8.80 11.63
N ALA A 309 6.76 7.48 11.50
CA ALA A 309 7.20 6.49 12.49
C ALA A 309 8.69 6.08 12.36
N GLY A 310 9.38 6.63 11.37
CA GLY A 310 10.80 6.44 11.08
C GLY A 310 11.08 5.24 10.18
N PHE A 311 11.86 5.44 9.12
CA PHE A 311 12.19 4.46 8.09
C PHE A 311 12.66 3.11 8.67
N ALA A 312 13.56 3.14 9.65
CA ALA A 312 14.16 1.94 10.21
C ALA A 312 13.14 0.97 10.84
N SER A 313 12.07 1.49 11.46
CA SER A 313 11.06 0.67 12.15
C SER A 313 10.31 -0.27 11.21
N GLY A 314 9.84 0.26 10.08
CA GLY A 314 9.14 -0.53 9.06
C GLY A 314 10.09 -1.39 8.24
N ALA A 315 11.28 -0.87 7.93
CA ALA A 315 12.31 -1.56 7.16
C ALA A 315 12.73 -2.87 7.82
N VAL A 316 13.02 -2.85 9.11
CA VAL A 316 13.43 -4.06 9.87
C VAL A 316 12.27 -5.05 9.99
N GLY A 317 11.04 -4.56 10.23
CA GLY A 317 9.85 -5.42 10.29
C GLY A 317 9.60 -6.17 8.99
N ALA A 318 9.58 -5.46 7.86
CA ALA A 318 9.32 -6.06 6.55
C ALA A 318 10.47 -6.96 6.08
N GLY A 319 11.71 -6.55 6.30
CA GLY A 319 12.89 -7.31 5.87
C GLY A 319 13.07 -8.62 6.62
N LEU A 320 12.90 -8.61 7.94
CA LEU A 320 12.98 -9.83 8.74
C LEU A 320 11.82 -10.78 8.43
N ASN A 321 10.63 -10.22 8.20
CA ASN A 321 9.48 -11.01 7.79
C ASN A 321 9.74 -11.73 6.46
N GLU A 322 10.24 -11.04 5.42
CA GLU A 322 10.57 -11.66 4.14
C GLU A 322 11.62 -12.76 4.29
N ALA A 323 12.63 -12.55 5.12
CA ALA A 323 13.64 -13.56 5.39
C ALA A 323 13.08 -14.83 6.06
N LEU A 324 12.00 -14.70 6.83
CA LEU A 324 11.39 -15.80 7.59
C LEU A 324 10.10 -16.34 6.97
N ILE A 325 9.57 -15.72 5.91
CA ILE A 325 8.27 -16.07 5.31
C ILE A 325 8.16 -17.56 4.96
N LYS A 326 9.25 -18.16 4.51
CA LYS A 326 9.29 -19.60 4.18
C LYS A 326 8.98 -20.49 5.39
N ASN A 327 9.30 -20.04 6.61
CA ASN A 327 9.03 -20.77 7.84
C ASN A 327 7.58 -20.65 8.32
N LEU A 328 6.82 -19.70 7.73
CA LEU A 328 5.41 -19.48 8.02
C LEU A 328 4.49 -20.31 7.10
N LYS A 329 5.08 -20.98 6.09
CA LYS A 329 4.34 -21.87 5.19
C LYS A 329 3.66 -22.99 5.96
N GLY A 330 2.39 -23.25 5.62
CA GLY A 330 1.55 -24.24 6.31
C GLY A 330 0.72 -23.71 7.46
N LEU A 331 0.90 -22.44 7.87
CA LEU A 331 -0.04 -21.75 8.75
C LEU A 331 -1.23 -21.23 7.92
N ASP A 332 -2.39 -21.09 8.54
CA ASP A 332 -3.46 -20.33 7.89
C ASP A 332 -3.07 -18.86 7.71
N PRO A 333 -3.60 -18.15 6.70
CA PRO A 333 -3.17 -16.78 6.36
C PRO A 333 -3.26 -15.79 7.52
N GLY A 334 -4.29 -15.89 8.34
CA GLY A 334 -4.48 -15.01 9.50
C GLY A 334 -3.42 -15.27 10.57
N THR A 335 -3.18 -16.54 10.91
CA THR A 335 -2.13 -16.94 11.86
C THR A 335 -0.75 -16.51 11.36
N ALA A 336 -0.45 -16.68 10.07
CA ALA A 336 0.81 -16.22 9.48
C ALA A 336 1.00 -14.70 9.64
N GLN A 337 -0.03 -13.90 9.41
CA GLN A 337 -0.01 -12.45 9.60
C GLN A 337 0.22 -12.07 11.08
N ILE A 338 -0.42 -12.77 12.03
CA ILE A 338 -0.23 -12.55 13.47
C ILE A 338 1.22 -12.84 13.88
N VAL A 339 1.74 -13.98 13.50
CA VAL A 339 3.14 -14.37 13.80
C VAL A 339 4.11 -13.37 13.21
N SER A 340 3.90 -12.95 11.96
CA SER A 340 4.70 -11.91 11.31
C SER A 340 4.63 -10.58 12.05
N GLY A 341 3.45 -10.17 12.50
CA GLY A 341 3.29 -8.97 13.33
C GLY A 341 4.11 -9.04 14.63
N ILE A 342 4.12 -10.19 15.33
CA ILE A 342 4.93 -10.41 16.53
C ILE A 342 6.42 -10.31 16.23
N ILE A 343 6.87 -10.90 15.12
CA ILE A 343 8.26 -10.82 14.64
C ILE A 343 8.62 -9.36 14.37
N GLY A 344 7.75 -8.61 13.68
CA GLY A 344 7.94 -7.19 13.38
C GLY A 344 8.04 -6.32 14.64
N VAL A 345 7.24 -6.60 15.69
CA VAL A 345 7.35 -5.95 17.01
C VAL A 345 8.74 -6.19 17.60
N ALA A 346 9.16 -7.44 17.65
CA ALA A 346 10.44 -7.80 18.26
C ALA A 346 11.62 -7.15 17.52
N ALA A 347 11.59 -7.20 16.18
CA ALA A 347 12.60 -6.59 15.32
C ALA A 347 12.71 -5.07 15.50
N ALA A 348 11.59 -4.37 15.47
CA ALA A 348 11.57 -2.92 15.66
C ALA A 348 12.04 -2.51 17.07
N LYS A 349 11.63 -3.22 18.12
CA LYS A 349 12.09 -2.97 19.49
C LYS A 349 13.60 -3.20 19.67
N ALA A 350 14.16 -4.21 19.00
CA ALA A 350 15.59 -4.51 19.08
C ALA A 350 16.48 -3.35 18.60
N ILE A 351 15.98 -2.50 17.70
CA ILE A 351 16.68 -1.31 17.20
C ILE A 351 16.21 0.00 17.86
N GLY A 352 15.40 -0.07 18.92
CA GLY A 352 14.80 1.12 19.55
C GLY A 352 13.74 1.83 18.71
N GLY A 353 13.19 1.15 17.70
CA GLY A 353 12.21 1.68 16.77
C GLY A 353 10.76 1.53 17.23
N ASN A 354 9.84 1.98 16.39
CA ASN A 354 8.40 1.90 16.63
C ASN A 354 7.87 0.48 16.42
N ALA A 355 7.47 -0.17 17.51
CA ALA A 355 6.99 -1.56 17.49
C ALA A 355 5.73 -1.77 16.62
N VAL A 356 4.79 -0.79 16.63
CA VAL A 356 3.56 -0.88 15.84
C VAL A 356 3.85 -0.76 14.35
N ALA A 357 4.77 0.12 13.96
CA ALA A 357 5.20 0.24 12.56
C ALA A 357 5.89 -1.04 12.07
N GLY A 358 6.75 -1.64 12.87
CA GLY A 358 7.38 -2.93 12.56
C GLY A 358 6.35 -4.05 12.41
N ALA A 359 5.39 -4.12 13.31
CA ALA A 359 4.29 -5.09 13.24
C ALA A 359 3.43 -4.92 12.00
N SER A 360 3.02 -3.68 11.71
CA SER A 360 2.16 -3.37 10.55
C SER A 360 2.85 -3.70 9.24
N ALA A 361 4.10 -3.28 9.07
CA ALA A 361 4.87 -3.57 7.86
C ALA A 361 5.08 -5.08 7.65
N ALA A 362 5.36 -5.83 8.70
CA ALA A 362 5.51 -7.28 8.63
C ALA A 362 4.18 -8.00 8.31
N ALA A 363 3.09 -7.64 8.98
CA ALA A 363 1.78 -8.25 8.76
C ALA A 363 1.22 -7.94 7.36
N ILE A 364 1.36 -6.69 6.88
CA ILE A 364 0.95 -6.30 5.53
C ILE A 364 1.82 -7.01 4.49
N GLY A 365 3.14 -7.08 4.69
CA GLY A 365 4.03 -7.85 3.84
C GLY A 365 3.62 -9.32 3.73
N THR A 366 3.26 -9.96 4.85
CA THR A 366 2.75 -11.35 4.85
C THR A 366 1.42 -11.46 4.12
N LYS A 367 0.49 -10.57 4.39
CA LYS A 367 -0.83 -10.57 3.74
C LYS A 367 -0.70 -10.65 2.22
N TRP A 368 0.17 -9.84 1.63
CA TRP A 368 0.33 -9.75 0.18
C TRP A 368 1.32 -10.78 -0.39
N ASN A 369 2.32 -11.23 0.36
CA ASN A 369 3.20 -12.32 -0.05
C ASN A 369 2.51 -13.69 -0.01
N TYR A 370 1.57 -13.89 0.89
CA TYR A 370 0.91 -15.19 1.06
C TYR A 370 -0.11 -15.51 -0.04
N LEU A 371 -0.68 -14.47 -0.69
CA LEU A 371 -1.70 -14.62 -1.75
C LEU A 371 -1.17 -15.26 -3.03
N ALA A 372 0.08 -15.06 -3.36
CA ALA A 372 0.59 -15.35 -4.68
C ALA A 372 1.54 -16.57 -4.73
N GLU A 373 1.71 -17.32 -3.63
CA GLU A 373 2.54 -18.53 -3.64
C GLU A 373 1.90 -19.72 -4.38
N GLY A 374 0.65 -19.59 -4.84
CA GLY A 374 -0.03 -20.63 -5.61
C GLY A 374 0.21 -20.59 -7.12
N HIS A 375 0.81 -19.52 -7.65
CA HIS A 375 0.92 -19.27 -9.08
C HIS A 375 2.30 -18.77 -9.53
N THR A 376 3.37 -19.02 -8.78
CA THR A 376 4.71 -18.67 -9.24
C THR A 376 5.10 -19.56 -10.42
N PRO A 377 5.39 -19.00 -11.60
CA PRO A 377 5.83 -19.79 -12.74
C PRO A 377 7.14 -20.53 -12.45
N VAL A 378 7.12 -21.86 -12.47
CA VAL A 378 8.32 -22.69 -12.29
C VAL A 378 8.78 -23.33 -13.58
N GLN A 379 7.89 -23.47 -14.54
CA GLN A 379 8.21 -23.96 -15.88
C GLN A 379 7.20 -23.39 -16.88
N ILE A 380 7.64 -23.17 -18.12
CA ILE A 380 6.79 -22.69 -19.21
C ILE A 380 6.89 -23.63 -20.40
N GLY A 381 5.81 -23.75 -21.14
CA GLY A 381 5.72 -24.60 -22.31
C GLY A 381 4.78 -24.04 -23.36
N ILE A 382 4.63 -24.79 -24.43
CA ILE A 382 3.77 -24.51 -25.57
C ILE A 382 2.69 -25.58 -25.60
N SER A 383 1.42 -25.16 -25.73
CA SER A 383 0.29 -26.07 -25.98
C SER A 383 -0.16 -25.96 -27.44
N ILE A 384 -0.47 -27.08 -28.05
CA ILE A 384 -0.97 -27.14 -29.43
C ILE A 384 -2.25 -27.94 -29.45
N LYS A 385 -3.32 -27.36 -29.99
CA LYS A 385 -4.59 -28.04 -30.21
C LYS A 385 -4.62 -28.55 -31.64
N ASP A 386 -4.80 -29.85 -31.80
CA ASP A 386 -4.95 -30.47 -33.11
C ASP A 386 -6.39 -30.29 -33.63
N GLY A 387 -6.52 -29.92 -34.89
CA GLY A 387 -7.81 -29.77 -35.58
C GLY A 387 -7.91 -28.51 -36.45
N GLY A 388 -8.31 -28.65 -37.70
CA GLY A 388 -8.43 -27.56 -38.67
C GLY A 388 -7.10 -26.90 -39.02
N LEU A 389 -6.99 -25.59 -38.80
CA LEU A 389 -5.74 -24.83 -38.96
C LEU A 389 -4.80 -24.97 -37.75
N GLY A 390 -5.25 -25.65 -36.69
CA GLY A 390 -4.53 -25.75 -35.42
C GLY A 390 -4.66 -24.49 -34.54
N HIS A 391 -4.29 -24.61 -33.28
CA HIS A 391 -4.22 -23.48 -32.37
C HIS A 391 -3.04 -23.66 -31.41
N VAL A 392 -2.37 -22.57 -31.06
CA VAL A 392 -1.17 -22.58 -30.23
C VAL A 392 -1.33 -21.64 -29.06
N GLY A 393 -0.96 -22.11 -27.88
CA GLY A 393 -0.96 -21.35 -26.65
C GLY A 393 0.31 -21.57 -25.83
N ILE A 394 0.43 -20.88 -24.73
CA ILE A 394 1.44 -21.12 -23.72
C ILE A 394 0.83 -21.85 -22.53
N VAL A 395 1.64 -22.63 -21.86
CA VAL A 395 1.29 -23.31 -20.62
C VAL A 395 2.36 -22.99 -19.58
N VAL A 396 1.91 -22.64 -18.40
CA VAL A 396 2.78 -22.28 -17.27
C VAL A 396 2.50 -23.25 -16.15
N LYS A 397 3.50 -24.02 -15.76
CA LYS A 397 3.44 -24.82 -14.53
C LYS A 397 3.79 -23.93 -13.34
N THR A 398 2.97 -23.97 -12.32
CA THR A 398 3.15 -23.18 -11.10
C THR A 398 3.89 -23.98 -10.02
N ASP A 399 4.33 -23.31 -8.98
CA ASP A 399 5.00 -23.91 -7.81
C ASP A 399 4.08 -24.84 -7.00
N THR A 400 2.77 -24.69 -7.12
CA THR A 400 1.79 -25.63 -6.55
C THR A 400 1.59 -26.89 -7.39
N GLY A 401 2.18 -26.94 -8.59
CA GLY A 401 2.00 -28.03 -9.52
C GLY A 401 0.77 -27.91 -10.42
N SER A 402 -0.04 -26.84 -10.27
CA SER A 402 -1.12 -26.50 -11.19
C SER A 402 -0.56 -25.94 -12.51
N TYR A 403 -1.41 -25.92 -13.53
CA TYR A 403 -1.06 -25.40 -14.84
C TYR A 403 -1.99 -24.22 -15.16
N ASP A 404 -1.39 -23.11 -15.60
CA ASP A 404 -2.10 -21.98 -16.20
C ASP A 404 -1.85 -21.98 -17.70
N SER A 405 -2.75 -21.41 -18.48
CA SER A 405 -2.53 -21.28 -19.92
C SER A 405 -2.93 -19.90 -20.43
N ALA A 406 -2.33 -19.50 -21.55
CA ALA A 406 -2.74 -18.31 -22.27
C ALA A 406 -2.60 -18.54 -23.78
N ASP A 407 -3.51 -17.97 -24.54
CA ASP A 407 -3.44 -17.98 -26.00
C ASP A 407 -4.00 -16.69 -26.60
N TYR A 408 -3.76 -16.51 -27.90
CA TYR A 408 -4.29 -15.40 -28.68
C TYR A 408 -5.07 -15.97 -29.85
N GLY A 409 -6.26 -15.48 -30.05
CA GLY A 409 -7.09 -15.97 -31.12
C GLY A 409 -8.22 -15.00 -31.46
N ARG A 410 -9.06 -15.45 -32.35
CA ARG A 410 -10.27 -14.76 -32.73
C ARG A 410 -11.44 -15.39 -32.00
N TYR A 411 -12.01 -14.66 -31.07
CA TYR A 411 -13.09 -15.11 -30.22
C TYR A 411 -14.22 -14.07 -30.20
N GLY A 412 -15.46 -14.54 -30.05
CA GLY A 412 -16.62 -13.69 -29.87
C GLY A 412 -17.58 -13.65 -31.08
N GLU A 413 -18.57 -12.74 -31.02
CA GLU A 413 -19.65 -12.64 -32.03
C GLU A 413 -19.20 -12.10 -33.38
N ASP A 414 -18.03 -11.43 -33.44
CA ASP A 414 -17.45 -10.91 -34.68
C ASP A 414 -16.94 -12.01 -35.63
N VAL A 415 -17.06 -13.26 -35.20
CA VAL A 415 -16.75 -14.41 -36.05
C VAL A 415 -17.95 -14.69 -36.95
N GLU A 416 -18.06 -13.97 -38.07
CA GLU A 416 -19.02 -14.32 -39.13
C GLU A 416 -18.72 -15.74 -39.60
N LYS A 417 -19.73 -16.58 -39.56
CA LYS A 417 -19.69 -17.91 -40.17
C LYS A 417 -19.65 -17.71 -41.68
N SER A 418 -18.47 -17.70 -42.27
CA SER A 418 -18.35 -17.81 -43.72
C SER A 418 -18.95 -19.14 -44.16
N SER A 419 -19.92 -19.07 -45.03
CA SER A 419 -20.60 -20.27 -45.62
C SER A 419 -19.70 -21.04 -46.58
N SER A 420 -18.53 -20.53 -46.94
CA SER A 420 -17.60 -21.08 -47.94
C SER A 420 -16.31 -21.67 -47.38
N GLY A 421 -16.03 -21.55 -46.08
CA GLY A 421 -14.89 -22.22 -45.43
C GLY A 421 -13.49 -21.70 -45.78
N PHE A 422 -13.34 -20.67 -46.62
CA PHE A 422 -12.05 -20.19 -47.12
C PHE A 422 -11.85 -18.66 -47.11
N GLU A 423 -12.79 -17.89 -46.61
CA GLU A 423 -12.54 -16.46 -46.45
C GLU A 423 -11.68 -16.22 -45.20
N ALA A 424 -10.63 -15.42 -45.37
CA ALA A 424 -9.75 -15.02 -44.28
C ALA A 424 -10.60 -14.45 -43.14
N PRO A 425 -10.49 -14.98 -41.93
CA PRO A 425 -11.31 -14.55 -40.83
C PRO A 425 -11.01 -13.09 -40.49
N THR A 426 -12.01 -12.24 -40.60
CA THR A 426 -11.98 -10.88 -40.03
C THR A 426 -12.49 -10.92 -38.59
N GLY A 427 -11.93 -10.09 -37.72
CA GLY A 427 -12.34 -9.96 -36.33
C GLY A 427 -11.19 -9.49 -35.44
N HIS A 428 -11.54 -8.97 -34.29
CA HIS A 428 -10.53 -8.46 -33.35
C HIS A 428 -9.79 -9.58 -32.64
N GLY A 429 -8.47 -9.47 -32.56
CA GLY A 429 -7.65 -10.39 -31.77
C GLY A 429 -7.96 -10.28 -30.28
N THR A 430 -8.06 -11.43 -29.63
CA THR A 430 -8.36 -11.49 -28.19
C THR A 430 -7.32 -12.37 -27.51
N PHE A 431 -6.68 -11.86 -26.45
CA PHE A 431 -5.90 -12.68 -25.54
C PHE A 431 -6.81 -13.33 -24.51
N ILE A 432 -6.55 -14.59 -24.22
CA ILE A 432 -7.24 -15.37 -23.20
C ILE A 432 -6.20 -15.90 -22.24
N THR A 433 -6.43 -15.69 -20.94
CA THR A 433 -5.61 -16.28 -19.88
C THR A 433 -6.50 -17.17 -19.03
N ARG A 434 -6.05 -18.38 -18.73
CA ARG A 434 -6.77 -19.38 -17.94
C ARG A 434 -5.94 -19.80 -16.77
N TRP A 435 -6.55 -19.84 -15.62
CA TRP A 435 -5.97 -20.37 -14.41
C TRP A 435 -6.55 -21.76 -14.17
N PHE A 436 -5.71 -22.72 -13.83
CA PHE A 436 -6.04 -24.16 -13.77
C PHE A 436 -6.39 -24.78 -15.14
N TYR A 437 -5.40 -24.75 -16.00
CA TYR A 437 -5.48 -25.45 -17.26
C TYR A 437 -5.37 -26.98 -17.06
N ASP A 438 -6.27 -27.74 -17.70
CA ASP A 438 -6.13 -29.18 -17.79
C ASP A 438 -5.26 -29.53 -19.02
N PRO A 439 -4.05 -30.05 -18.81
CA PRO A 439 -3.15 -30.36 -19.91
C PRO A 439 -3.61 -31.56 -20.75
N ASP A 440 -4.58 -32.38 -20.30
CA ASP A 440 -5.05 -33.58 -21.03
C ASP A 440 -5.82 -33.24 -22.29
N GLU A 441 -6.30 -31.99 -22.46
CA GLU A 441 -7.06 -31.58 -23.63
C GLU A 441 -6.19 -31.20 -24.85
N LYS A 442 -4.87 -30.94 -24.67
CA LYS A 442 -3.98 -30.44 -25.72
C LYS A 442 -2.56 -30.98 -25.54
N TYR A 443 -1.88 -31.20 -26.64
CA TYR A 443 -0.46 -31.52 -26.59
C TYR A 443 0.33 -30.37 -25.96
N THR A 444 1.05 -30.65 -24.89
CA THR A 444 1.79 -29.65 -24.11
C THR A 444 3.27 -30.00 -24.04
N PHE A 445 4.10 -29.10 -24.52
CA PHE A 445 5.55 -29.26 -24.64
C PHE A 445 6.26 -28.27 -23.70
N MET A 446 6.87 -28.77 -22.62
CA MET A 446 7.54 -27.92 -21.64
C MET A 446 8.96 -27.58 -22.05
N ILE A 447 9.29 -26.29 -22.10
CA ILE A 447 10.65 -25.82 -22.43
C ILE A 447 11.62 -26.22 -21.30
N ASN A 448 12.84 -26.61 -21.68
CA ASN A 448 13.87 -26.94 -20.72
C ASN A 448 14.19 -25.72 -19.83
N PRO A 449 14.06 -25.84 -18.49
CA PRO A 449 14.22 -24.71 -17.56
C PRO A 449 15.64 -24.12 -17.55
N GLU A 450 16.64 -24.83 -18.08
CA GLU A 450 18.01 -24.30 -18.24
C GLU A 450 18.10 -23.16 -19.27
N TYR A 451 17.17 -23.10 -20.21
CA TYR A 451 17.21 -22.18 -21.33
C TYR A 451 16.33 -20.95 -21.17
N ILE A 452 15.35 -20.97 -20.25
CA ILE A 452 14.38 -19.91 -20.08
C ILE A 452 14.09 -19.64 -18.60
N ASP A 453 13.91 -18.37 -18.25
CA ASP A 453 13.36 -17.96 -16.96
C ASP A 453 11.84 -17.83 -17.11
N PRO A 454 11.05 -18.72 -16.50
CA PRO A 454 9.60 -18.76 -16.72
C PRO A 454 8.90 -17.49 -16.20
N VAL A 455 9.42 -16.85 -15.14
CA VAL A 455 8.85 -15.60 -14.60
C VAL A 455 9.02 -14.46 -15.59
N LYS A 456 10.21 -14.34 -16.20
CA LYS A 456 10.48 -13.32 -17.22
C LYS A 456 9.68 -13.54 -18.49
N ALA A 457 9.50 -14.79 -18.88
CA ALA A 457 8.75 -15.14 -20.08
C ALA A 457 7.25 -14.78 -19.92
N VAL A 458 6.66 -15.09 -18.78
CA VAL A 458 5.27 -14.70 -18.46
C VAL A 458 5.15 -13.18 -18.35
N ALA A 459 6.13 -12.50 -17.77
CA ALA A 459 6.15 -11.04 -17.71
C ALA A 459 6.19 -10.42 -19.12
N ALA A 460 7.04 -10.93 -20.02
CA ALA A 460 7.13 -10.47 -21.42
C ALA A 460 5.81 -10.67 -22.17
N TYR A 461 5.12 -11.79 -21.94
CA TYR A 461 3.79 -12.03 -22.49
C TYR A 461 2.75 -11.03 -21.98
N ASN A 462 2.71 -10.79 -20.66
CA ASN A 462 1.80 -9.83 -20.06
C ASN A 462 2.08 -8.39 -20.49
N ASP A 463 3.36 -8.04 -20.67
CA ASP A 463 3.77 -6.72 -21.16
C ASP A 463 3.32 -6.50 -22.63
N GLN A 464 3.28 -7.55 -23.43
CA GLN A 464 2.72 -7.47 -24.78
C GLN A 464 1.24 -7.12 -24.77
N ILE A 465 0.45 -7.71 -23.88
CA ILE A 465 -0.97 -7.37 -23.71
C ILE A 465 -1.12 -5.89 -23.36
N LYS A 466 -0.37 -5.40 -22.38
CA LYS A 466 -0.44 -4.00 -21.91
C LYS A 466 0.04 -2.99 -22.96
N ASN A 467 1.20 -3.25 -23.55
CA ASN A 467 1.87 -2.30 -24.45
C ASN A 467 1.16 -2.15 -25.81
N ASN A 468 0.37 -3.15 -26.20
CA ASN A 468 -0.41 -3.12 -27.44
C ASN A 468 -1.86 -2.66 -27.23
N GLY A 469 -2.18 -2.07 -26.07
CA GLY A 469 -3.48 -1.44 -25.82
C GLY A 469 -4.64 -2.43 -25.63
N TYR A 470 -4.36 -3.68 -25.26
CA TYR A 470 -5.39 -4.64 -24.90
C TYR A 470 -5.92 -4.33 -23.50
N THR A 471 -7.23 -4.23 -23.38
CA THR A 471 -7.93 -4.00 -22.12
C THR A 471 -8.74 -5.23 -21.73
N GLN A 472 -8.78 -5.50 -20.43
CA GLN A 472 -9.58 -6.61 -19.90
C GLN A 472 -11.07 -6.34 -20.15
N ILE A 473 -11.78 -7.34 -20.66
CA ILE A 473 -13.22 -7.27 -20.85
C ILE A 473 -13.88 -7.58 -19.50
N PRO A 474 -14.83 -6.73 -19.03
CA PRO A 474 -15.56 -7.00 -17.80
C PRO A 474 -16.27 -8.35 -17.84
N MET A 475 -16.31 -9.05 -16.70
CA MET A 475 -16.87 -10.39 -16.59
C MET A 475 -18.37 -10.47 -17.01
N GLU A 476 -19.11 -9.38 -16.81
CA GLU A 476 -20.52 -9.25 -17.22
C GLU A 476 -20.68 -9.26 -18.76
N GLU A 477 -19.73 -8.70 -19.48
CA GLU A 477 -19.71 -8.74 -20.95
C GLU A 477 -19.25 -10.10 -21.47
N THR A 478 -18.28 -10.74 -20.81
CA THR A 478 -17.76 -12.05 -21.19
C THR A 478 -18.82 -13.15 -21.07
N ALA A 479 -19.71 -13.07 -20.09
CA ALA A 479 -20.77 -14.06 -19.90
C ALA A 479 -21.73 -14.16 -21.08
N ASN A 480 -21.89 -13.10 -21.89
CA ASN A 480 -22.77 -13.07 -23.05
C ASN A 480 -22.06 -13.40 -24.37
N PHE A 481 -20.77 -13.07 -24.51
CA PHE A 481 -20.04 -13.13 -25.77
C PHE A 481 -19.05 -14.29 -25.87
N PHE A 482 -18.43 -14.69 -24.75
CA PHE A 482 -17.36 -15.68 -24.73
C PHE A 482 -17.70 -16.84 -23.81
N ARG A 483 -18.09 -17.94 -24.39
CA ARG A 483 -18.06 -19.22 -23.67
C ARG A 483 -16.96 -20.05 -24.32
N GLU A 484 -15.86 -20.22 -23.63
CA GLU A 484 -14.76 -21.03 -24.11
C GLU A 484 -15.19 -22.49 -24.30
N VAL A 485 -15.99 -23.00 -23.37
CA VAL A 485 -16.59 -24.30 -23.48
C VAL A 485 -18.10 -24.14 -23.39
N ARG A 486 -18.80 -24.53 -24.45
CA ARG A 486 -20.26 -24.49 -24.46
C ARG A 486 -20.81 -25.58 -23.54
N LEU A 487 -21.76 -25.21 -22.70
CA LEU A 487 -22.53 -26.19 -21.92
C LEU A 487 -23.33 -27.09 -22.88
N LYS A 488 -23.26 -28.39 -22.67
CA LYS A 488 -23.98 -29.37 -23.46
C LYS A 488 -25.40 -29.53 -22.92
N ASP A 489 -26.36 -29.68 -23.82
CA ASP A 489 -27.73 -30.04 -23.45
C ASP A 489 -27.80 -31.54 -23.19
N GLY A 490 -28.30 -31.92 -22.03
CA GLY A 490 -28.50 -33.31 -21.64
C GLY A 490 -28.55 -33.50 -20.13
N ASN A 491 -29.10 -34.63 -19.70
CA ASN A 491 -29.27 -34.94 -18.26
C ASN A 491 -28.46 -36.16 -17.81
N SER A 492 -27.61 -36.74 -18.69
CA SER A 492 -26.72 -37.83 -18.28
C SER A 492 -25.69 -37.33 -17.26
N GLU A 493 -25.19 -38.24 -16.42
CA GLU A 493 -24.17 -37.91 -15.43
C GLU A 493 -22.89 -37.41 -16.10
N GLU A 494 -22.52 -37.98 -17.23
CA GLU A 494 -21.41 -37.58 -18.06
C GLU A 494 -21.57 -36.14 -18.58
N VAL A 495 -22.75 -35.74 -19.04
CA VAL A 495 -23.04 -34.37 -19.50
C VAL A 495 -23.00 -33.37 -18.33
N LYS A 496 -23.44 -33.78 -17.15
CA LYS A 496 -23.35 -32.93 -15.95
C LYS A 496 -21.91 -32.71 -15.54
N GLU A 497 -21.10 -33.76 -15.51
CA GLU A 497 -19.67 -33.66 -15.17
C GLU A 497 -18.91 -32.78 -16.18
N GLN A 498 -19.17 -32.94 -17.47
CA GLN A 498 -18.64 -32.09 -18.53
C GLN A 498 -19.10 -30.63 -18.39
N ASN A 499 -20.34 -30.39 -17.98
CA ASN A 499 -20.84 -29.03 -17.77
C ASN A 499 -20.29 -28.37 -16.51
N GLU A 500 -20.03 -29.13 -15.44
CA GLU A 500 -19.32 -28.57 -14.26
C GLU A 500 -17.88 -28.20 -14.60
N HIS A 501 -17.18 -29.06 -15.34
CA HIS A 501 -15.84 -28.77 -15.82
C HIS A 501 -15.82 -27.55 -16.78
N ALA A 502 -16.78 -27.44 -17.68
CA ALA A 502 -16.93 -26.28 -18.56
C ALA A 502 -17.22 -24.98 -17.79
N LYS A 503 -17.96 -25.04 -16.71
CA LYS A 503 -18.20 -23.89 -15.83
C LYS A 503 -16.92 -23.46 -15.11
N GLU A 504 -16.15 -24.44 -14.64
CA GLU A 504 -14.88 -24.18 -13.98
C GLU A 504 -13.87 -23.49 -14.93
N ILE A 505 -13.74 -23.99 -16.17
CA ILE A 505 -12.91 -23.36 -17.19
C ILE A 505 -13.34 -21.92 -17.46
N ASN A 506 -14.64 -21.70 -17.68
CA ASN A 506 -15.15 -20.36 -18.00
C ASN A 506 -14.99 -19.37 -16.84
N ALA A 507 -15.11 -19.83 -15.59
CA ALA A 507 -14.93 -19.01 -14.40
C ALA A 507 -13.46 -18.60 -14.17
N ASN A 508 -12.51 -19.41 -14.62
CA ASN A 508 -11.07 -19.19 -14.44
C ASN A 508 -10.40 -18.61 -15.70
N THR A 509 -11.18 -18.01 -16.61
CA THR A 509 -10.70 -17.46 -17.87
C THR A 509 -10.85 -15.94 -17.89
N GLN A 510 -9.78 -15.23 -18.25
CA GLN A 510 -9.80 -13.78 -18.44
C GLN A 510 -9.56 -13.47 -19.91
N TYR A 511 -10.26 -12.44 -20.42
CA TYR A 511 -10.21 -12.03 -21.80
C TYR A 511 -9.70 -10.59 -21.92
N TYR A 512 -8.80 -10.34 -22.88
CA TYR A 512 -8.26 -9.02 -23.18
C TYR A 512 -8.40 -8.72 -24.66
N ARG A 513 -9.01 -7.61 -25.01
CA ARG A 513 -9.26 -7.21 -26.40
C ARG A 513 -8.77 -5.79 -26.67
N ASN A 514 -8.26 -5.62 -27.89
CA ASN A 514 -8.04 -4.31 -28.47
C ASN A 514 -8.94 -4.17 -29.69
N TYR A 515 -9.92 -3.29 -29.62
CA TYR A 515 -10.89 -3.05 -30.70
C TYR A 515 -10.30 -2.31 -31.92
N THR A 516 -9.03 -1.91 -31.84
CA THR A 516 -8.31 -1.25 -32.94
C THR A 516 -7.33 -2.18 -33.66
N SER A 517 -7.15 -3.42 -33.17
CA SER A 517 -6.26 -4.40 -33.79
C SER A 517 -7.05 -5.55 -34.39
N ASP A 518 -6.80 -5.85 -35.65
CA ASP A 518 -7.39 -6.97 -36.33
C ASP A 518 -6.51 -8.23 -36.22
N TYR A 519 -7.17 -9.39 -36.13
CA TYR A 519 -6.50 -10.67 -36.21
C TYR A 519 -6.08 -10.94 -37.68
N ASP A 520 -4.81 -11.18 -37.92
CA ASP A 520 -4.24 -11.48 -39.21
C ASP A 520 -3.55 -12.85 -39.17
N LEU A 521 -3.94 -13.75 -40.08
CA LEU A 521 -3.38 -15.10 -40.19
C LEU A 521 -1.87 -15.12 -40.50
N THR A 522 -1.35 -14.07 -41.13
CA THR A 522 0.02 -14.01 -41.57
C THR A 522 0.97 -13.29 -40.63
N GLU A 523 0.49 -12.25 -39.92
CA GLU A 523 1.34 -11.42 -39.06
C GLU A 523 0.94 -11.51 -37.58
N TYR A 524 -0.35 -11.47 -37.29
CA TYR A 524 -0.89 -11.44 -35.92
C TYR A 524 -1.81 -12.64 -35.64
N ASN A 525 -1.25 -13.84 -35.67
CA ASN A 525 -1.95 -15.10 -35.42
C ASN A 525 -1.64 -15.66 -34.04
N CYS A 526 -2.28 -16.77 -33.66
CA CYS A 526 -2.09 -17.39 -32.36
C CYS A 526 -0.63 -17.78 -32.09
N ALA A 527 0.10 -18.25 -33.08
CA ALA A 527 1.47 -18.69 -32.90
C ALA A 527 2.44 -17.49 -32.78
N THR A 528 2.36 -16.52 -33.68
CA THR A 528 3.26 -15.35 -33.65
C THR A 528 3.03 -14.49 -32.40
N THR A 529 1.78 -14.25 -32.05
CA THR A 529 1.43 -13.36 -30.94
C THR A 529 1.64 -14.02 -29.57
N THR A 530 1.43 -15.33 -29.46
CA THR A 530 1.55 -16.04 -28.18
C THR A 530 2.95 -16.58 -27.92
N ILE A 531 3.59 -17.21 -28.93
CA ILE A 531 4.85 -17.92 -28.73
C ILE A 531 6.06 -16.99 -28.88
N LEU A 532 6.03 -16.04 -29.80
CA LEU A 532 7.20 -15.21 -30.09
C LEU A 532 7.77 -14.49 -28.86
N PRO A 533 7.00 -13.87 -27.95
CA PRO A 533 7.53 -13.26 -26.75
C PRO A 533 8.24 -14.27 -25.84
N ILE A 534 7.74 -15.50 -25.80
CA ILE A 534 8.32 -16.58 -25.00
C ILE A 534 9.66 -17.00 -25.59
N LEU A 535 9.71 -17.23 -26.91
CA LEU A 535 10.93 -17.59 -27.60
C LEU A 535 12.01 -16.50 -27.51
N GLN A 536 11.61 -15.23 -27.57
CA GLN A 536 12.52 -14.09 -27.37
C GLN A 536 13.10 -14.02 -25.95
N SER A 537 12.44 -14.66 -24.98
CA SER A 537 12.93 -14.77 -23.60
C SER A 537 13.94 -15.91 -23.40
N ILE A 538 14.18 -16.75 -24.42
CA ILE A 538 15.15 -17.84 -24.38
C ILE A 538 16.57 -17.27 -24.56
N SER A 539 17.48 -17.74 -23.70
CA SER A 539 18.90 -17.39 -23.80
C SER A 539 19.58 -18.23 -24.91
N PHE A 540 19.52 -17.74 -26.15
CA PHE A 540 20.01 -18.46 -27.32
C PHE A 540 21.47 -18.94 -27.19
N GLU A 541 22.32 -18.18 -26.53
CA GLU A 541 23.73 -18.55 -26.31
C GLU A 541 23.89 -19.81 -25.47
N LYS A 542 22.94 -20.06 -24.56
CA LYS A 542 22.97 -21.24 -23.66
C LYS A 542 22.44 -22.51 -24.32
N LEU A 543 21.78 -22.38 -25.47
CA LEU A 543 21.19 -23.54 -26.17
C LEU A 543 22.27 -24.52 -26.61
N SER A 544 22.00 -25.82 -26.45
CA SER A 544 22.78 -26.89 -27.11
C SER A 544 22.67 -26.79 -28.63
N PRO A 545 23.53 -27.42 -29.40
CA PRO A 545 23.43 -27.48 -30.86
C PRO A 545 22.07 -28.01 -31.32
N GLU A 546 21.54 -29.03 -30.65
CA GLU A 546 20.23 -29.62 -30.92
C GLU A 546 19.10 -28.63 -30.66
N ALA A 547 19.10 -28.00 -29.48
CA ALA A 547 18.12 -26.99 -29.11
C ALA A 547 18.17 -25.76 -30.03
N LYS A 548 19.33 -25.36 -30.55
CA LYS A 548 19.46 -24.30 -31.55
C LYS A 548 18.82 -24.70 -32.88
N SER A 549 18.96 -25.96 -33.30
CA SER A 549 18.33 -26.47 -34.50
C SER A 549 16.81 -26.37 -34.41
N THR A 550 16.24 -26.87 -33.30
CA THR A 550 14.79 -26.81 -33.04
C THR A 550 14.30 -25.37 -32.96
N PHE A 551 15.02 -24.51 -32.23
CA PHE A 551 14.68 -23.09 -32.11
C PHE A 551 14.58 -22.40 -33.49
N SER A 552 15.56 -22.65 -34.38
CA SER A 552 15.55 -22.08 -35.73
C SER A 552 14.38 -22.60 -36.55
N GLN A 553 14.09 -23.91 -36.49
CA GLN A 553 12.94 -24.49 -37.17
C GLN A 553 11.61 -23.91 -36.70
N ILE A 554 11.47 -23.69 -35.40
CA ILE A 554 10.28 -23.03 -34.82
C ILE A 554 10.14 -21.60 -35.35
N MET A 555 11.23 -20.83 -35.32
CA MET A 555 11.23 -19.44 -35.82
C MET A 555 10.83 -19.34 -37.28
N ASP A 556 11.26 -20.29 -38.11
CA ASP A 556 10.94 -20.36 -39.54
C ASP A 556 9.50 -20.80 -39.83
N ASN A 557 8.81 -21.39 -38.82
CA ASN A 557 7.46 -21.96 -38.98
C ASN A 557 6.43 -21.39 -38.02
N LEU A 558 6.67 -20.23 -37.40
CA LEU A 558 5.78 -19.62 -36.40
C LEU A 558 4.32 -19.44 -36.86
N TYR A 559 4.10 -19.24 -38.15
CA TYR A 559 2.76 -19.05 -38.72
C TYR A 559 2.02 -20.35 -39.02
N ASN A 560 2.64 -21.53 -38.79
CA ASN A 560 2.06 -22.83 -39.12
C ASN A 560 1.98 -23.74 -37.88
N PRO A 561 0.86 -23.74 -37.15
CA PRO A 561 0.69 -24.57 -35.94
C PRO A 561 0.90 -26.07 -36.16
N ARG A 562 0.57 -26.58 -37.34
CA ARG A 562 0.74 -28.02 -37.66
C ARG A 562 2.23 -28.37 -37.91
N ALA A 563 2.98 -27.48 -38.55
CA ALA A 563 4.42 -27.66 -38.68
C ALA A 563 5.11 -27.56 -37.30
N LEU A 564 4.67 -26.61 -36.44
CA LEU A 564 5.17 -26.50 -35.07
C LEU A 564 4.93 -27.78 -34.26
N HIS A 565 3.75 -28.39 -34.34
CA HIS A 565 3.45 -29.62 -33.64
C HIS A 565 4.45 -30.75 -34.01
N ASN A 566 4.73 -30.94 -35.29
CA ASN A 566 5.68 -31.95 -35.76
C ASN A 566 7.11 -31.64 -35.27
N ILE A 567 7.55 -30.38 -35.36
CA ILE A 567 8.87 -29.95 -34.88
C ILE A 567 9.03 -30.23 -33.39
N LEU A 568 8.00 -29.99 -32.57
CA LEU A 568 8.05 -30.18 -31.14
C LEU A 568 8.07 -31.68 -30.77
N ILE A 569 7.32 -32.50 -31.49
CA ILE A 569 7.37 -33.97 -31.31
C ILE A 569 8.77 -34.49 -31.67
N ASP A 570 9.30 -34.08 -32.82
CA ASP A 570 10.64 -34.50 -33.26
C ASP A 570 11.72 -34.11 -32.26
N ASP A 571 11.67 -32.91 -31.67
CA ASP A 571 12.61 -32.48 -30.65
C ASP A 571 12.62 -33.41 -29.43
N ILE A 572 11.44 -33.81 -28.95
CA ILE A 572 11.34 -34.68 -27.79
C ILE A 572 11.77 -36.12 -28.10
N VAL A 573 11.34 -36.64 -29.26
CA VAL A 573 11.63 -38.02 -29.66
C VAL A 573 13.11 -38.19 -30.00
N PHE A 574 13.65 -37.34 -30.85
CA PHE A 574 15.03 -37.47 -31.34
C PHE A 574 16.08 -37.08 -30.30
N PHE A 575 15.81 -36.07 -29.48
CA PHE A 575 16.81 -35.57 -28.53
C PHE A 575 16.63 -36.08 -27.10
N MET A 576 15.62 -36.92 -26.84
CA MET A 576 15.36 -37.55 -25.53
C MET A 576 15.37 -36.56 -24.34
N GLY A 577 14.76 -35.41 -24.52
CA GLY A 577 14.69 -34.34 -23.51
C GLY A 577 15.99 -33.52 -23.35
N LYS A 578 16.98 -33.68 -24.24
CA LYS A 578 18.18 -32.82 -24.31
C LYS A 578 18.07 -31.71 -25.34
N GLY A 579 16.94 -31.65 -26.06
CA GLY A 579 16.60 -30.61 -26.99
C GLY A 579 16.11 -29.34 -26.32
N LEU A 580 15.37 -28.52 -27.07
CA LEU A 580 14.76 -27.29 -26.55
C LEU A 580 13.68 -27.60 -25.50
N PHE A 581 12.97 -28.72 -25.66
CA PHE A 581 11.90 -29.15 -24.77
C PHE A 581 12.35 -30.31 -23.87
N ALA A 582 12.09 -30.18 -22.59
CA ALA A 582 12.51 -31.18 -21.59
C ALA A 582 11.57 -32.41 -21.56
N LYS A 583 10.26 -32.20 -21.81
CA LYS A 583 9.23 -33.23 -21.68
C LYS A 583 7.91 -32.76 -22.29
N ALA A 584 7.15 -33.68 -22.90
CA ALA A 584 5.72 -33.49 -23.07
C ALA A 584 5.05 -33.62 -21.68
N ALA A 585 4.25 -32.65 -21.30
CA ALA A 585 3.56 -32.72 -20.01
C ALA A 585 2.37 -33.69 -20.09
N TYR A 586 1.69 -33.74 -21.25
CA TYR A 586 0.58 -34.65 -21.54
C TYR A 586 0.40 -34.85 -23.07
N GLY A 587 -0.28 -35.91 -23.41
CA GLY A 587 -0.40 -36.48 -24.71
C GLY A 587 0.55 -37.68 -24.86
N GLU A 588 0.02 -38.88 -25.11
CA GLU A 588 0.86 -40.00 -25.50
C GLU A 588 1.61 -39.58 -26.76
N VAL A 589 2.93 -39.56 -26.70
CA VAL A 589 3.76 -39.52 -27.88
C VAL A 589 3.36 -40.75 -28.70
N PRO A 590 2.83 -40.64 -29.92
CA PRO A 590 2.49 -41.82 -30.70
C PRO A 590 3.73 -42.71 -30.75
N SER A 591 3.63 -43.94 -30.22
CA SER A 591 4.61 -44.98 -30.55
C SER A 591 4.53 -45.18 -32.04
N GLU A 592 5.67 -45.13 -32.74
CA GLU A 592 5.76 -45.42 -34.17
C GLU A 592 4.91 -46.62 -34.61
#